data_0517c49a9a71cd3333428963022a1d71
#
_entry.id   0517c49a9a71cd3333428963022a1d71
#
_cell.length_a   1.000
_cell.length_b   1.000
_cell.length_c   1.000
_cell.angle_alpha   90.00
_cell.angle_beta   90.00
_cell.angle_gamma   90.00
#
_symmetry.space_group_name_H-M   'P 1'
#
loop_
_entity.id
_entity.type
_entity.pdbx_description
1 polymer ?
#
loop_
_entity_poly.entity_id
_entity_poly.type
_entity_poly.pdbx_seq_one_letter_code
_entity_poly.pdbx_strand_id
1 'polypeptide(L)'
;MHAYICTACGTQYPPSESSPARCTICEDERQFVPLGGQGWTTLEAMRLRHFNAWRQHEPGLIGIGSQPTFAIGQRALLICTPNGNVLWDCISLIDDATVTLINGLGGLKAIAISHPHFYTTLGEWSRAFGGIPVHLTPTTGAGSCGPTPASSCGRARR
;
A
#
# COMPACT_ATOMS: atom_id res chain seq x y z
N MET A 1 10.04 -18.12 4.63
CA MET A 1 9.14 -17.49 3.65
C MET A 1 9.12 -16.00 3.88
N HIS A 2 9.25 -15.18 2.83
CA HIS A 2 9.23 -13.71 2.90
C HIS A 2 8.12 -13.17 2.00
N ALA A 3 7.46 -12.10 2.45
CA ALA A 3 6.54 -11.34 1.62
C ALA A 3 7.35 -10.30 0.82
N TYR A 4 7.70 -10.66 -0.40
CA TYR A 4 8.55 -9.83 -1.25
C TYR A 4 7.81 -8.59 -1.77
N ILE A 5 8.50 -7.47 -1.82
CA ILE A 5 8.02 -6.19 -2.32
C ILE A 5 8.81 -5.82 -3.58
N CYS A 6 8.13 -5.54 -4.68
CA CYS A 6 8.77 -5.09 -5.91
C CYS A 6 9.37 -3.69 -5.71
N THR A 7 10.67 -3.53 -5.99
CA THR A 7 11.34 -2.22 -5.84
C THR A 7 10.97 -1.22 -6.92
N ALA A 8 10.36 -1.66 -8.03
CA ALA A 8 9.93 -0.76 -9.10
C ALA A 8 8.54 -0.14 -8.85
N CYS A 9 7.56 -0.91 -8.35
CA CYS A 9 6.20 -0.40 -8.12
C CYS A 9 5.72 -0.44 -6.67
N GLY A 10 6.47 -1.08 -5.76
CA GLY A 10 6.12 -1.15 -4.34
C GLY A 10 5.09 -2.21 -3.96
N THR A 11 4.60 -3.01 -4.90
CA THR A 11 3.58 -4.04 -4.62
C THR A 11 4.19 -5.22 -3.86
N GLN A 12 3.55 -5.61 -2.76
CA GLN A 12 3.89 -6.79 -1.98
C GLN A 12 3.17 -8.03 -2.51
N TYR A 13 3.91 -9.14 -2.53
CA TYR A 13 3.41 -10.45 -2.93
C TYR A 13 3.21 -11.35 -1.70
N PRO A 14 2.39 -12.41 -1.82
CA PRO A 14 2.23 -13.39 -0.77
C PRO A 14 3.58 -13.99 -0.34
N PRO A 15 3.71 -14.42 0.92
CA PRO A 15 4.95 -15.05 1.40
C PRO A 15 5.35 -16.26 0.56
N SER A 16 6.62 -16.30 0.16
CA SER A 16 7.21 -17.39 -0.63
C SER A 16 8.67 -17.64 -0.21
N GLU A 17 9.23 -18.76 -0.62
CA GLU A 17 10.63 -19.09 -0.33
C GLU A 17 11.62 -18.29 -1.18
N SER A 18 11.21 -17.93 -2.40
CA SER A 18 12.00 -17.14 -3.33
C SER A 18 11.18 -15.96 -3.85
N SER A 19 11.86 -14.92 -4.32
CA SER A 19 11.21 -13.78 -4.97
C SER A 19 10.47 -14.21 -6.23
N PRO A 20 9.34 -13.57 -6.57
CA PRO A 20 8.66 -13.81 -7.83
C PRO A 20 9.58 -13.56 -9.03
N ALA A 21 9.41 -14.35 -10.09
CA ALA A 21 10.19 -14.16 -11.32
C ALA A 21 9.87 -12.82 -12.00
N ARG A 22 8.63 -12.33 -11.84
CA ARG A 22 8.11 -11.11 -12.47
C ARG A 22 7.11 -10.42 -11.55
N CYS A 23 6.93 -9.13 -11.75
CA CYS A 23 5.89 -8.35 -11.10
C CYS A 23 4.74 -8.09 -12.08
N THR A 24 3.57 -8.65 -11.82
CA THR A 24 2.38 -8.53 -12.68
C THR A 24 1.87 -7.08 -12.80
N ILE A 25 2.13 -6.24 -11.79
CA ILE A 25 1.80 -4.80 -11.86
C ILE A 25 2.75 -4.08 -12.81
N CYS A 26 4.04 -4.45 -12.83
CA CYS A 26 5.03 -3.83 -13.72
C CYS A 26 4.99 -4.38 -15.17
N GLU A 27 4.24 -5.44 -15.43
CA GLU A 27 3.99 -5.96 -16.79
C GLU A 27 3.04 -5.07 -17.59
N ASP A 28 2.34 -4.14 -16.94
CA ASP A 28 1.56 -3.12 -17.66
C ASP A 28 2.53 -2.20 -18.42
N GLU A 29 2.38 -2.10 -19.73
CA GLU A 29 3.25 -1.31 -20.61
C GLU A 29 3.33 0.18 -20.24
N ARG A 30 2.36 0.68 -19.48
CA ARG A 30 2.33 2.06 -18.98
C ARG A 30 3.17 2.24 -17.71
N GLN A 31 3.65 1.14 -17.12
CA GLN A 31 4.44 1.17 -15.89
C GLN A 31 5.91 1.47 -16.21
N PHE A 32 6.46 2.47 -15.52
CA PHE A 32 7.88 2.73 -15.57
C PHE A 32 8.65 1.65 -14.78
N VAL A 33 9.56 0.97 -15.45
CA VAL A 33 10.53 0.07 -14.82
C VAL A 33 11.92 0.68 -15.02
N PRO A 34 12.74 0.86 -13.97
CA PRO A 34 14.10 1.37 -14.09
C PRO A 34 14.94 0.54 -15.06
N LEU A 35 15.95 1.17 -15.72
CA LEU A 35 16.86 0.49 -16.64
C LEU A 35 17.59 -0.72 -16.00
N GLY A 36 17.81 -0.70 -14.69
CA GLY A 36 18.36 -1.83 -13.92
C GLY A 36 17.40 -3.01 -13.74
N GLY A 37 16.18 -2.91 -14.28
CA GLY A 37 15.15 -3.93 -14.15
C GLY A 37 14.42 -3.93 -12.82
N GLN A 38 13.67 -5.00 -12.59
CA GLN A 38 12.95 -5.23 -11.34
C GLN A 38 13.89 -5.80 -10.28
N GLY A 39 13.68 -5.39 -9.05
CA GLY A 39 14.32 -5.96 -7.87
C GLY A 39 13.29 -6.25 -6.80
N TRP A 40 13.71 -6.91 -5.74
CA TRP A 40 12.85 -7.31 -4.63
C TRP A 40 13.46 -6.92 -3.30
N THR A 41 12.61 -6.53 -2.40
CA THR A 41 12.95 -6.24 -1.00
C THR A 41 11.89 -6.85 -0.08
N THR A 42 12.02 -6.63 1.22
CA THR A 42 11.01 -7.03 2.24
C THR A 42 10.70 -5.82 3.12
N LEU A 43 9.59 -5.90 3.85
CA LEU A 43 9.21 -4.83 4.78
C LEU A 43 10.26 -4.63 5.88
N GLU A 44 10.86 -5.71 6.37
CA GLU A 44 11.95 -5.67 7.35
C GLU A 44 13.17 -4.92 6.81
N ALA A 45 13.57 -5.22 5.57
CA ALA A 45 14.70 -4.53 4.94
C ALA A 45 14.39 -3.04 4.67
N MET A 46 13.13 -2.72 4.33
CA MET A 46 12.70 -1.34 4.14
C MET A 46 12.77 -0.54 5.45
N ARG A 47 12.32 -1.11 6.57
CA ARG A 47 12.34 -0.47 7.89
C ARG A 47 13.74 -0.07 8.36
N LEU A 48 14.79 -0.71 7.83
CA LEU A 48 16.19 -0.38 8.14
C LEU A 48 16.73 0.79 7.30
N ARG A 49 16.08 1.14 6.21
CA ARG A 49 16.62 2.07 5.21
C ARG A 49 15.70 3.25 4.89
N HIS A 50 14.44 3.15 5.26
CA HIS A 50 13.41 4.14 4.95
C HIS A 50 12.64 4.52 6.21
N PHE A 51 12.09 5.71 6.20
CA PHE A 51 11.12 6.20 7.19
C PHE A 51 9.98 6.94 6.48
N ASN A 52 8.85 7.11 7.14
CA ASN A 52 7.73 7.85 6.57
C ASN A 52 7.82 9.33 6.96
N ALA A 53 7.77 10.21 5.95
CA ALA A 53 7.67 11.64 6.12
C ALA A 53 6.21 12.09 5.98
N TRP A 54 5.82 13.07 6.78
CA TRP A 54 4.47 13.55 6.93
C TRP A 54 4.36 15.00 6.49
N ARG A 55 3.30 15.36 5.77
CA ARG A 55 3.01 16.73 5.36
C ARG A 55 1.53 17.01 5.53
N GLN A 56 1.18 17.96 6.36
CA GLN A 56 -0.17 18.50 6.39
C GLN A 56 -0.39 19.39 5.15
N HIS A 57 -1.39 19.05 4.32
CA HIS A 57 -1.77 19.82 3.16
C HIS A 57 -2.82 20.88 3.53
N GLU A 58 -3.78 20.49 4.35
CA GLU A 58 -4.84 21.32 4.91
C GLU A 58 -5.37 20.67 6.20
N PRO A 59 -6.18 21.38 7.02
CA PRO A 59 -6.78 20.79 8.21
C PRO A 59 -7.52 19.49 7.87
N GLY A 60 -7.12 18.39 8.55
CA GLY A 60 -7.70 17.07 8.33
C GLY A 60 -7.18 16.31 7.10
N LEU A 61 -6.23 16.83 6.33
CA LEU A 61 -5.62 16.14 5.20
C LEU A 61 -4.10 16.09 5.35
N ILE A 62 -3.57 14.89 5.56
CA ILE A 62 -2.14 14.65 5.81
C ILE A 62 -1.58 13.67 4.78
N GLY A 63 -0.57 14.10 4.03
CA GLY A 63 0.18 13.23 3.12
C GLY A 63 1.27 12.46 3.85
N ILE A 64 1.42 11.18 3.50
CA ILE A 64 2.44 10.28 4.05
C ILE A 64 3.23 9.71 2.87
N GLY A 65 4.56 9.76 2.93
CA GLY A 65 5.42 9.21 1.87
C GLY A 65 6.74 8.71 2.44
N SER A 66 7.31 7.68 1.83
CA SER A 66 8.57 7.10 2.28
C SER A 66 9.78 7.95 1.86
N GLN A 67 10.74 8.06 2.76
CA GLN A 67 12.04 8.71 2.53
C GLN A 67 13.17 7.77 2.96
N PRO A 68 14.28 7.68 2.19
CA PRO A 68 14.39 8.13 0.79
C PRO A 68 13.24 7.61 -0.07
N THR A 69 12.97 8.27 -1.20
CA THR A 69 11.90 7.85 -2.11
C THR A 69 12.03 6.37 -2.47
N PHE A 70 10.95 5.63 -2.35
CA PHE A 70 10.88 4.22 -2.71
C PHE A 70 9.94 4.01 -3.90
N ALA A 71 10.28 3.04 -4.76
CA ALA A 71 9.53 2.70 -5.97
C ALA A 71 9.22 3.95 -6.82
N ILE A 72 7.98 4.16 -7.19
CA ILE A 72 7.54 5.33 -7.98
C ILE A 72 7.20 6.55 -7.11
N GLY A 73 7.53 6.51 -5.82
CA GLY A 73 7.30 7.63 -4.91
C GLY A 73 5.83 7.83 -4.53
N GLN A 74 5.09 6.75 -4.36
CA GLN A 74 3.69 6.81 -3.93
C GLN A 74 3.53 7.65 -2.66
N ARG A 75 2.36 8.26 -2.53
CA ARG A 75 1.91 8.94 -1.33
C ARG A 75 0.53 8.41 -0.93
N ALA A 76 0.35 8.19 0.36
CA ALA A 76 -0.96 7.98 0.96
C ALA A 76 -1.48 9.31 1.50
N LEU A 77 -2.80 9.48 1.52
CA LEU A 77 -3.46 10.62 2.14
C LEU A 77 -4.30 10.14 3.33
N LEU A 78 -3.93 10.56 4.52
CA LEU A 78 -4.75 10.36 5.71
C LEU A 78 -5.81 11.47 5.76
N ILE A 79 -7.07 11.07 5.62
CA ILE A 79 -8.24 11.95 5.68
C ILE A 79 -8.83 11.78 7.09
N CYS A 80 -8.66 12.81 7.92
CA CYS A 80 -9.17 12.81 9.29
C CYS A 80 -10.60 13.36 9.32
N THR A 81 -11.52 12.57 9.86
CA THR A 81 -12.92 12.98 10.00
C THR A 81 -13.45 12.69 11.41
N PRO A 82 -14.49 13.41 11.87
CA PRO A 82 -15.13 13.13 13.17
C PRO A 82 -15.69 11.70 13.30
N ASN A 83 -16.02 11.07 12.16
CA ASN A 83 -16.62 9.72 12.13
C ASN A 83 -15.57 8.61 11.97
N GLY A 84 -14.29 8.95 11.95
CA GLY A 84 -13.15 8.03 11.77
C GLY A 84 -12.33 8.38 10.54
N ASN A 85 -11.06 8.01 10.57
CA ASN A 85 -10.12 8.38 9.52
C ASN A 85 -10.10 7.33 8.41
N VAL A 86 -9.83 7.79 7.20
CA VAL A 86 -9.67 6.98 6.00
C VAL A 86 -8.28 7.19 5.43
N LEU A 87 -7.59 6.11 5.07
CA LEU A 87 -6.38 6.18 4.29
C LEU A 87 -6.74 6.05 2.81
N TRP A 88 -6.51 7.12 2.05
CA TRP A 88 -6.65 7.12 0.60
C TRP A 88 -5.33 6.78 -0.04
N ASP A 89 -5.29 5.65 -0.75
CA ASP A 89 -4.11 5.00 -1.28
C ASP A 89 -3.15 4.49 -0.19
N CYS A 90 -2.21 3.62 -0.58
CA CYS A 90 -1.20 3.08 0.32
C CYS A 90 0.20 3.34 -0.21
N ILE A 91 1.14 3.26 0.72
CA ILE A 91 2.58 3.25 0.45
C ILE A 91 3.18 1.93 0.94
N SER A 92 4.36 1.58 0.45
CA SER A 92 4.97 0.27 0.75
C SER A 92 5.49 0.16 2.19
N LEU A 93 5.95 1.27 2.78
CA LEU A 93 6.46 1.24 4.15
C LEU A 93 5.33 1.44 5.16
N ILE A 94 5.18 0.47 6.06
CA ILE A 94 4.47 0.65 7.31
C ILE A 94 5.41 0.27 8.46
N ASP A 95 5.54 1.14 9.45
CA ASP A 95 6.36 0.99 10.63
C ASP A 95 5.58 1.35 11.90
N ASP A 96 6.13 1.01 13.06
CA ASP A 96 5.48 1.20 14.35
C ASP A 96 5.26 2.69 14.67
N ALA A 97 6.15 3.57 14.20
CA ALA A 97 6.02 5.01 14.36
C ALA A 97 4.77 5.52 13.61
N THR A 98 4.58 5.07 12.37
CA THR A 98 3.41 5.41 11.55
C THR A 98 2.12 4.93 12.20
N VAL A 99 2.09 3.69 12.69
CA VAL A 99 0.93 3.13 13.39
C VAL A 99 0.61 3.92 14.66
N THR A 100 1.63 4.26 15.45
CA THR A 100 1.48 5.05 16.68
C THR A 100 0.92 6.45 16.38
N LEU A 101 1.45 7.14 15.38
CA LEU A 101 0.99 8.47 15.00
C LEU A 101 -0.46 8.46 14.51
N ILE A 102 -0.82 7.51 13.64
CA ILE A 102 -2.20 7.38 13.14
C ILE A 102 -3.15 7.05 14.28
N ASN A 103 -2.77 6.17 15.21
CA ASN A 103 -3.58 5.85 16.39
C ASN A 103 -3.76 7.08 17.29
N GLY A 104 -2.74 7.90 17.45
CA GLY A 104 -2.83 9.18 18.17
C GLY A 104 -3.78 10.19 17.51
N LEU A 105 -4.03 10.06 16.20
CA LEU A 105 -4.99 10.86 15.43
C LEU A 105 -6.39 10.21 15.37
N GLY A 106 -6.65 9.12 16.10
CA GLY A 106 -7.94 8.44 16.15
C GLY A 106 -8.01 7.12 15.35
N GLY A 107 -6.88 6.61 14.88
CA GLY A 107 -6.77 5.34 14.15
C GLY A 107 -7.33 5.41 12.73
N LEU A 108 -7.49 4.24 12.09
CA LEU A 108 -8.12 4.10 10.78
C LEU A 108 -9.43 3.31 10.87
N LYS A 109 -10.40 3.67 10.06
CA LYS A 109 -11.67 2.95 9.87
C LYS A 109 -11.70 2.17 8.56
N ALA A 110 -11.02 2.67 7.53
CA ALA A 110 -11.01 2.05 6.22
C ALA A 110 -9.77 2.50 5.42
N ILE A 111 -9.45 1.73 4.39
CA ILE A 111 -8.50 2.08 3.34
C ILE A 111 -9.28 2.12 2.02
N ALA A 112 -9.06 3.16 1.22
CA ALA A 112 -9.61 3.27 -0.13
C ALA A 112 -8.47 3.35 -1.14
N ILE A 113 -8.49 2.51 -2.17
CA ILE A 113 -7.44 2.45 -3.20
C ILE A 113 -8.00 2.92 -4.53
N SER A 114 -7.37 3.93 -5.09
CA SER A 114 -7.77 4.55 -6.36
C SER A 114 -7.30 3.77 -7.58
N HIS A 115 -6.12 3.12 -7.50
CA HIS A 115 -5.47 2.49 -8.64
C HIS A 115 -4.57 1.32 -8.21
N PRO A 116 -4.37 0.26 -9.03
CA PRO A 116 -3.53 -0.89 -8.70
C PRO A 116 -2.08 -0.57 -8.28
N HIS A 117 -1.50 0.53 -8.78
CA HIS A 117 -0.16 0.98 -8.37
C HIS A 117 -0.09 1.42 -6.89
N PHE A 118 -1.22 1.56 -6.21
CA PHE A 118 -1.29 1.85 -4.77
C PHE A 118 -1.64 0.62 -3.93
N TYR A 119 -1.69 -0.58 -4.50
CA TYR A 119 -1.87 -1.80 -3.70
C TYR A 119 -0.75 -1.98 -2.69
N THR A 120 0.50 -1.73 -3.08
CA THR A 120 1.69 -1.73 -2.23
C THR A 120 1.63 -2.82 -1.14
N THR A 121 1.62 -2.45 0.13
CA THR A 121 1.50 -3.36 1.29
C THR A 121 0.12 -3.25 1.96
N LEU A 122 -0.97 -3.06 1.20
CA LEU A 122 -2.32 -2.82 1.73
C LEU A 122 -2.76 -3.85 2.79
N GLY A 123 -2.34 -5.11 2.64
CA GLY A 123 -2.64 -6.16 3.61
C GLY A 123 -1.95 -5.94 4.96
N GLU A 124 -0.72 -5.43 4.97
CA GLU A 124 0.00 -5.06 6.19
C GLU A 124 -0.67 -3.85 6.86
N TRP A 125 -1.04 -2.84 6.07
CA TRP A 125 -1.78 -1.68 6.56
C TRP A 125 -3.10 -2.09 7.21
N SER A 126 -3.92 -2.91 6.53
CA SER A 126 -5.18 -3.39 7.09
C SER A 126 -4.96 -4.14 8.42
N ARG A 127 -4.00 -5.06 8.47
CA ARG A 127 -3.69 -5.84 9.68
C ARG A 127 -3.21 -4.98 10.84
N ALA A 128 -2.37 -3.99 10.57
CA ALA A 128 -1.83 -3.09 11.60
C ALA A 128 -2.91 -2.28 12.33
N PHE A 129 -4.06 -2.08 11.69
CA PHE A 129 -5.20 -1.38 12.29
C PHE A 129 -6.38 -2.30 12.61
N GLY A 130 -6.11 -3.60 12.88
CA GLY A 130 -7.13 -4.55 13.35
C GLY A 130 -7.95 -5.21 12.23
N GLY A 131 -7.43 -5.28 11.02
CA GLY A 131 -8.12 -5.91 9.89
C GLY A 131 -9.21 -5.03 9.29
N ILE A 132 -8.98 -3.73 9.23
CA ILE A 132 -9.96 -2.76 8.68
C ILE A 132 -10.27 -3.04 7.21
N PRO A 133 -11.48 -2.70 6.73
CA PRO A 133 -11.88 -2.92 5.35
C PRO A 133 -11.03 -2.14 4.36
N VAL A 134 -10.74 -2.79 3.21
CA VAL A 134 -10.07 -2.18 2.07
C VAL A 134 -11.07 -2.09 0.91
N HIS A 135 -11.30 -0.87 0.44
CA HIS A 135 -12.17 -0.59 -0.70
C HIS A 135 -11.32 -0.37 -1.95
N LEU A 136 -11.58 -1.18 -2.96
CA LEU A 136 -10.89 -1.09 -4.25
C LEU A 136 -11.84 -0.50 -5.28
N THR A 137 -11.33 0.35 -6.16
CA THR A 137 -12.09 0.80 -7.33
C THR A 137 -12.32 -0.41 -8.25
N PRO A 138 -13.58 -0.68 -8.70
CA PRO A 138 -13.82 -1.72 -9.68
C PRO A 138 -13.04 -1.41 -10.96
N THR A 139 -12.11 -2.29 -11.35
CA THR A 139 -11.46 -2.20 -12.66
C THR A 139 -12.50 -2.55 -13.71
N THR A 140 -12.88 -1.60 -14.54
CA THR A 140 -13.67 -1.82 -15.75
C THR A 140 -12.77 -2.44 -16.82
N GLY A 141 -12.54 -3.75 -16.73
CA GLY A 141 -11.72 -4.51 -17.66
C GLY A 141 -11.64 -5.97 -17.21
N ALA A 142 -12.01 -6.88 -18.07
CA ALA A 142 -12.08 -8.30 -17.79
C ALA A 142 -10.76 -8.85 -17.21
N GLY A 143 -10.88 -9.52 -16.07
CA GLY A 143 -9.96 -10.58 -15.67
C GLY A 143 -8.75 -10.17 -14.84
N SER A 144 -8.75 -10.75 -13.70
CA SER A 144 -7.74 -10.97 -12.68
C SER A 144 -7.80 -10.03 -11.48
N CYS A 145 -8.41 -10.54 -10.43
CA CYS A 145 -8.01 -10.19 -9.07
C CYS A 145 -6.50 -10.48 -8.97
N GLY A 146 -5.68 -9.44 -8.83
CA GLY A 146 -4.31 -9.61 -8.34
C GLY A 146 -4.33 -10.34 -6.99
N PRO A 147 -3.20 -10.79 -6.46
CA PRO A 147 -3.14 -11.60 -5.25
C PRO A 147 -3.64 -10.80 -4.04
N THR A 148 -4.95 -10.82 -3.84
CA THR A 148 -5.56 -10.37 -2.59
C THR A 148 -5.40 -11.48 -1.56
N PRO A 149 -4.99 -11.18 -0.31
CA PRO A 149 -5.15 -12.14 0.76
C PRO A 149 -6.64 -12.50 0.84
N ALA A 150 -6.91 -13.81 0.93
CA ALA A 150 -8.25 -14.36 1.01
C ALA A 150 -9.02 -13.74 2.18
N SER A 151 -9.90 -12.79 1.90
CA SER A 151 -11.16 -12.53 2.60
C SER A 151 -11.81 -11.25 2.06
N SER A 152 -13.05 -11.43 1.66
CA SER A 152 -14.06 -10.42 1.32
C SER A 152 -13.88 -9.64 0.01
N CYS A 153 -14.12 -10.31 -1.12
CA CYS A 153 -14.79 -9.66 -2.24
C CYS A 153 -16.28 -9.50 -1.88
N GLY A 154 -16.61 -8.42 -1.15
CA GLY A 154 -18.00 -8.07 -0.84
C GLY A 154 -18.71 -7.63 -2.12
N ARG A 155 -19.64 -8.43 -2.61
CA ARG A 155 -20.61 -8.01 -3.64
C ARG A 155 -21.38 -6.80 -3.12
N ALA A 156 -21.23 -5.65 -3.77
CA ALA A 156 -22.20 -4.58 -3.65
C ALA A 156 -23.54 -5.07 -4.16
N ARG A 157 -24.54 -5.18 -3.30
CA ARG A 157 -25.94 -5.36 -3.68
C ARG A 157 -26.47 -4.00 -4.15
N ARG A 158 -27.17 -4.02 -5.27
CA ARG A 158 -27.94 -2.89 -5.80
C ARG A 158 -29.09 -2.55 -4.84
#